data_59c6c3d5924d75352003d378b4b2cd0f
#
_entry.id   59c6c3d5924d75352003d378b4b2cd0f
#
_cell.length_a   1.000
_cell.length_b   1.000
_cell.length_c   1.000
_cell.angle_alpha   90.00
_cell.angle_beta   90.00
_cell.angle_gamma   90.00
#
_symmetry.space_group_name_H-M   'P 1'
#
loop_
_entity.id
_entity.type
_entity.pdbx_description
1 polymer ?
#
loop_
_entity_poly.entity_id
_entity_poly.type
_entity_poly.pdbx_seq_one_letter_code
_entity_poly.pdbx_strand_id
1 'polypeptide(L)'
;MAASCRSSLKQEIVREHERLMLVHKHIAALEATSTAERRHAPRGSVAAKIKQLIDFKGIGSIGAQQLVNEVFYRSFDNRRQVGAYFGLAGRPYDSGDSRREQGISKAGNPRARQIAVELAWLWLRHQPDSELSRWFRQRVGDQKGRVRGIAIVAMARKLMVALWRFLTTGLVPTGAVLRPSL
;
A
#
# COMPACT_ATOMS: atom_id res chain seq x y z
N MET A 1 -42.62 -27.48 15.51
CA MET A 1 -41.91 -26.18 15.39
C MET A 1 -40.41 -26.32 15.14
N ALA A 2 -39.64 -27.14 15.89
CA ALA A 2 -38.17 -27.24 15.71
C ALA A 2 -37.70 -27.76 14.33
N ALA A 3 -38.43 -28.65 13.67
CA ALA A 3 -38.05 -29.19 12.35
C ALA A 3 -38.19 -28.15 11.22
N SER A 4 -39.21 -27.30 11.27
CA SER A 4 -39.44 -26.21 10.30
C SER A 4 -38.36 -25.16 10.39
N CYS A 5 -37.92 -24.79 11.59
CA CYS A 5 -36.85 -23.83 11.80
C CYS A 5 -35.49 -24.31 11.28
N ARG A 6 -35.18 -25.61 11.45
CA ARG A 6 -33.94 -26.23 10.90
C ARG A 6 -33.95 -26.28 9.36
N SER A 7 -35.11 -26.51 8.74
CA SER A 7 -35.24 -26.50 7.28
C SER A 7 -35.01 -25.09 6.70
N SER A 8 -35.60 -24.07 7.32
CA SER A 8 -35.40 -22.67 6.93
C SER A 8 -33.95 -22.22 7.04
N LEU A 9 -33.28 -22.58 8.15
CA LEU A 9 -31.86 -22.26 8.33
C LEU A 9 -30.95 -22.95 7.31
N LYS A 10 -31.24 -24.22 6.98
CA LYS A 10 -30.48 -24.92 5.93
C LYS A 10 -30.63 -24.22 4.56
N GLN A 11 -31.84 -23.83 4.19
CA GLN A 11 -32.10 -23.10 2.96
C GLN A 11 -31.38 -21.74 2.92
N GLU A 12 -31.32 -21.05 4.06
CA GLU A 12 -30.58 -19.80 4.19
C GLU A 12 -29.09 -20.00 3.96
N ILE A 13 -28.49 -21.01 4.61
CA ILE A 13 -27.07 -21.34 4.46
C ILE A 13 -26.75 -21.69 2.99
N VAL A 14 -27.62 -22.45 2.33
CA VAL A 14 -27.42 -22.80 0.90
C VAL A 14 -27.42 -21.54 0.04
N ARG A 15 -28.39 -20.63 0.22
CA ARG A 15 -28.46 -19.37 -0.51
C ARG A 15 -27.23 -18.50 -0.30
N GLU A 16 -26.77 -18.37 0.95
CA GLU A 16 -25.56 -17.60 1.23
C GLU A 16 -24.31 -18.26 0.64
N HIS A 17 -24.24 -19.58 0.65
CA HIS A 17 -23.15 -20.29 -0.01
C HIS A 17 -23.13 -20.05 -1.53
N GLU A 18 -24.29 -20.11 -2.19
CA GLU A 18 -24.41 -19.82 -3.64
C GLU A 18 -23.98 -18.38 -3.96
N ARG A 19 -24.39 -17.41 -3.14
CA ARG A 19 -23.94 -16.01 -3.26
C ARG A 19 -22.43 -15.89 -3.12
N LEU A 20 -21.85 -16.54 -2.12
CA LEU A 20 -20.41 -16.55 -1.90
C LEU A 20 -19.66 -17.14 -3.09
N MET A 21 -20.11 -18.27 -3.62
CA MET A 21 -19.52 -18.90 -4.81
C MET A 21 -19.59 -18.01 -6.05
N LEU A 22 -20.72 -17.32 -6.24
CA LEU A 22 -20.88 -16.37 -7.34
C LEU A 22 -19.89 -15.18 -7.21
N VAL A 23 -19.74 -14.62 -6.03
CA VAL A 23 -18.79 -13.54 -5.76
C VAL A 23 -17.35 -14.01 -6.01
N HIS A 24 -16.97 -15.20 -5.54
CA HIS A 24 -15.65 -15.77 -5.80
C HIS A 24 -15.37 -15.95 -7.30
N LYS A 25 -16.37 -16.42 -8.07
CA LYS A 25 -16.26 -16.53 -9.53
C LYS A 25 -16.01 -15.16 -10.18
N HIS A 26 -16.72 -14.13 -9.75
CA HIS A 26 -16.54 -12.78 -10.28
C HIS A 26 -15.15 -12.20 -9.92
N ILE A 27 -14.70 -12.41 -8.68
CA ILE A 27 -13.37 -11.99 -8.25
C ILE A 27 -12.29 -12.65 -9.12
N ALA A 28 -12.37 -13.98 -9.29
CA ALA A 28 -11.40 -14.71 -10.11
C ALA A 28 -11.39 -14.23 -11.57
N ALA A 29 -12.56 -13.94 -12.16
CA ALA A 29 -12.66 -13.40 -13.51
C ALA A 29 -12.01 -12.01 -13.63
N LEU A 30 -12.24 -11.11 -12.67
CA LEU A 30 -11.64 -9.78 -12.64
C LEU A 30 -10.12 -9.83 -12.45
N GLU A 31 -9.63 -10.73 -11.59
CA GLU A 31 -8.20 -10.94 -11.38
C GLU A 31 -7.51 -11.48 -12.64
N ALA A 32 -8.16 -12.41 -13.35
CA ALA A 32 -7.67 -12.95 -14.62
C ALA A 32 -7.57 -11.85 -15.69
N THR A 33 -8.63 -11.05 -15.86
CA THR A 33 -8.67 -9.92 -16.81
C THR A 33 -7.56 -8.90 -16.48
N SER A 34 -7.46 -8.49 -15.22
CA SER A 34 -6.41 -7.56 -14.76
C SER A 34 -5.00 -8.12 -14.98
N THR A 35 -4.83 -9.44 -14.84
CA THR A 35 -3.53 -10.09 -15.09
C THR A 35 -3.20 -10.10 -16.59
N ALA A 36 -4.18 -10.37 -17.46
CA ALA A 36 -3.99 -10.33 -18.90
C ALA A 36 -3.63 -8.92 -19.41
N GLU A 37 -4.32 -7.89 -18.92
CA GLU A 37 -4.02 -6.49 -19.23
C GLU A 37 -2.59 -6.10 -18.84
N ARG A 38 -2.10 -6.54 -17.69
CA ARG A 38 -0.73 -6.27 -17.23
C ARG A 38 0.34 -6.93 -18.09
N ARG A 39 0.06 -8.08 -18.71
CA ARG A 39 1.04 -8.77 -19.57
C ARG A 39 1.37 -7.97 -20.82
N HIS A 40 0.40 -7.28 -21.39
CA HIS A 40 0.53 -6.54 -22.65
C HIS A 40 0.52 -5.01 -22.46
N ALA A 41 0.75 -4.56 -21.23
CA ALA A 41 0.64 -3.15 -20.88
C ALA A 41 1.70 -2.28 -21.58
N PRO A 42 1.33 -1.21 -22.30
CA PRO A 42 2.28 -0.26 -22.85
C PRO A 42 3.11 0.39 -21.73
N ARG A 43 4.37 0.74 -22.04
CA ARG A 43 5.24 1.43 -21.09
C ARG A 43 4.59 2.73 -20.60
N GLY A 44 4.66 3.00 -19.30
CA GLY A 44 4.09 4.20 -18.69
C GLY A 44 2.60 4.14 -18.40
N SER A 45 1.87 3.12 -18.88
CA SER A 45 0.46 2.94 -18.56
C SER A 45 0.23 2.58 -17.08
N VAL A 46 -1.00 2.76 -16.61
CA VAL A 46 -1.43 2.35 -15.26
C VAL A 46 -1.09 0.87 -15.02
N ALA A 47 -1.43 0.00 -15.97
CA ALA A 47 -1.16 -1.43 -15.88
C ALA A 47 0.34 -1.77 -15.82
N ALA A 48 1.19 -1.03 -16.55
CA ALA A 48 2.64 -1.17 -16.48
C ALA A 48 3.18 -0.75 -15.11
N LYS A 49 2.70 0.36 -14.53
CA LYS A 49 3.07 0.80 -13.18
C LYS A 49 2.68 -0.23 -12.12
N ILE A 50 1.48 -0.82 -12.24
CA ILE A 50 1.03 -1.89 -11.35
C ILE A 50 1.96 -3.10 -11.45
N LYS A 51 2.30 -3.54 -12.68
CA LYS A 51 3.23 -4.65 -12.91
C LYS A 51 4.58 -4.40 -12.24
N GLN A 52 5.17 -3.22 -12.45
CA GLN A 52 6.44 -2.83 -11.83
C GLN A 52 6.41 -2.87 -10.31
N LEU A 53 5.30 -2.46 -9.68
CA LEU A 53 5.18 -2.51 -8.22
C LEU A 53 4.99 -3.93 -7.68
N ILE A 54 4.30 -4.81 -8.41
CA ILE A 54 4.13 -6.21 -8.03
C ILE A 54 5.46 -6.97 -8.01
N ASP A 55 6.45 -6.54 -8.78
CA ASP A 55 7.76 -7.16 -8.81
C ASP A 55 8.49 -7.06 -7.45
N PHE A 56 8.12 -6.12 -6.58
CA PHE A 56 8.67 -6.08 -5.24
C PHE A 56 8.08 -7.18 -4.34
N LYS A 57 8.93 -7.89 -3.61
CA LYS A 57 8.47 -8.74 -2.51
C LYS A 57 7.74 -7.87 -1.48
N GLY A 58 6.56 -8.32 -1.04
CA GLY A 58 5.74 -7.58 -0.07
C GLY A 58 4.73 -6.61 -0.67
N ILE A 59 4.76 -6.37 -1.99
CA ILE A 59 3.69 -5.64 -2.68
C ILE A 59 2.87 -6.65 -3.49
N GLY A 60 1.62 -6.87 -3.08
CA GLY A 60 0.69 -7.73 -3.78
C GLY A 60 -0.07 -7.00 -4.89
N SER A 61 -0.80 -7.74 -5.72
CA SER A 61 -1.60 -7.19 -6.82
C SER A 61 -2.62 -6.14 -6.35
N ILE A 62 -3.33 -6.42 -5.27
CA ILE A 62 -4.33 -5.51 -4.69
C ILE A 62 -3.67 -4.21 -4.22
N GLY A 63 -2.60 -4.30 -3.41
CA GLY A 63 -1.91 -3.12 -2.90
C GLY A 63 -1.27 -2.27 -4.01
N ALA A 64 -0.67 -2.90 -5.02
CA ALA A 64 -0.13 -2.20 -6.19
C ALA A 64 -1.23 -1.48 -6.98
N GLN A 65 -2.36 -2.15 -7.23
CA GLN A 65 -3.49 -1.61 -7.96
C GLN A 65 -4.12 -0.42 -7.23
N GLN A 66 -4.36 -0.57 -5.93
CA GLN A 66 -4.88 0.52 -5.10
C GLN A 66 -3.91 1.71 -5.10
N LEU A 67 -2.60 1.47 -4.92
CA LEU A 67 -1.60 2.54 -4.87
C LEU A 67 -1.49 3.29 -6.19
N VAL A 68 -1.54 2.60 -7.33
CA VAL A 68 -1.50 3.26 -8.65
C VAL A 68 -2.79 4.01 -8.92
N ASN A 69 -3.94 3.41 -8.66
CA ASN A 69 -5.24 4.02 -8.94
C ASN A 69 -5.55 5.21 -8.03
N GLU A 70 -5.10 5.19 -6.77
CA GLU A 70 -5.35 6.28 -5.84
C GLU A 70 -4.29 7.39 -5.92
N VAL A 71 -3.06 7.07 -6.34
CA VAL A 71 -1.92 7.98 -6.22
C VAL A 71 -1.13 8.12 -7.51
N PHE A 72 -0.53 7.04 -8.02
CA PHE A 72 0.47 7.10 -9.08
C PHE A 72 -0.10 7.17 -10.50
N TYR A 73 -1.43 7.27 -10.65
CA TYR A 73 -2.04 7.71 -11.90
C TYR A 73 -1.70 9.18 -12.18
N ARG A 74 -1.40 9.95 -11.12
CA ARG A 74 -0.96 11.36 -11.19
C ARG A 74 0.54 11.47 -11.42
N SER A 75 0.94 12.61 -11.97
CA SER A 75 2.33 13.05 -12.01
C SER A 75 2.64 13.91 -10.78
N PHE A 76 3.86 13.76 -10.26
CA PHE A 76 4.38 14.57 -9.17
C PHE A 76 5.74 15.15 -9.59
N ASP A 77 5.95 16.43 -9.36
CA ASP A 77 7.20 17.11 -9.74
C ASP A 77 8.33 16.85 -8.73
N ASN A 78 7.96 16.59 -7.47
CA ASN A 78 8.94 16.41 -6.42
C ASN A 78 8.43 15.57 -5.24
N ARG A 79 9.38 15.10 -4.42
CA ARG A 79 9.12 14.28 -3.22
C ARG A 79 8.22 14.95 -2.18
N ARG A 80 8.16 16.30 -2.15
CA ARG A 80 7.34 17.04 -1.19
C ARG A 80 5.87 16.91 -1.56
N GLN A 81 5.55 17.03 -2.85
CA GLN A 81 4.19 16.82 -3.37
C GLN A 81 3.69 15.39 -3.08
N VAL A 82 4.54 14.38 -3.29
CA VAL A 82 4.22 12.99 -2.91
C VAL A 82 3.85 12.92 -1.43
N GLY A 83 4.71 13.39 -0.54
CA GLY A 83 4.46 13.35 0.91
C GLY A 83 3.22 14.14 1.35
N ALA A 84 2.95 15.28 0.71
CA ALA A 84 1.78 16.10 0.98
C ALA A 84 0.48 15.41 0.55
N TYR A 85 0.48 14.75 -0.63
CA TYR A 85 -0.69 14.03 -1.13
C TYR A 85 -1.16 12.92 -0.19
N PHE A 86 -0.23 12.22 0.43
CA PHE A 86 -0.53 11.21 1.46
C PHE A 86 -0.92 11.83 2.81
N GLY A 87 -0.73 13.13 3.00
CA GLY A 87 -0.88 13.78 4.30
C GLY A 87 0.11 13.28 5.35
N LEU A 88 1.23 12.74 4.90
CA LEU A 88 2.34 12.24 5.72
C LEU A 88 3.45 13.29 5.93
N ALA A 89 3.25 14.51 5.44
CA ALA A 89 4.15 15.63 5.71
C ALA A 89 3.94 16.13 7.15
N GLY A 90 5.03 16.43 7.85
CA GLY A 90 4.97 17.14 9.14
C GLY A 90 4.32 18.50 8.95
N ARG A 91 3.58 18.96 9.95
CA ARG A 91 3.05 20.31 10.01
C ARG A 91 3.99 21.15 10.85
N PRO A 92 4.78 22.07 10.27
CA PRO A 92 5.50 23.03 11.07
C PRO A 92 4.47 23.98 11.71
N TYR A 93 4.57 24.16 13.00
CA TYR A 93 3.84 25.20 13.72
C TYR A 93 4.90 26.18 14.21
N ASP A 94 5.17 27.17 13.38
CA ASP A 94 6.09 28.23 13.69
C ASP A 94 5.28 29.43 14.21
N SER A 95 5.25 29.64 15.50
CA SER A 95 4.77 30.88 16.13
C SER A 95 5.91 31.53 16.90
N GLY A 96 6.51 32.59 16.31
CA GLY A 96 7.63 33.28 16.92
C GLY A 96 8.86 32.40 17.17
N ASP A 97 9.43 32.46 18.37
CA ASP A 97 10.67 31.75 18.74
C ASP A 97 10.49 30.25 19.04
N SER A 98 9.25 29.68 19.01
CA SER A 98 9.03 28.28 19.33
C SER A 98 8.69 27.47 18.10
N ARG A 99 9.59 26.56 17.70
CA ARG A 99 9.34 25.50 16.69
C ARG A 99 8.77 24.27 17.36
N ARG A 100 7.48 23.99 17.14
CA ARG A 100 6.87 22.73 17.54
C ARG A 100 6.45 21.95 16.29
N GLU A 101 7.00 20.76 16.09
CA GLU A 101 6.49 19.80 15.11
C GLU A 101 5.18 19.19 15.63
N GLN A 102 4.06 19.62 15.09
CA GLN A 102 2.81 18.90 15.24
C GLN A 102 2.79 17.78 14.23
N GLY A 103 2.87 16.52 14.62
CA GLY A 103 2.73 15.32 13.83
C GLY A 103 2.46 15.45 12.32
N ILE A 104 1.84 14.47 11.71
CA ILE A 104 1.49 14.53 10.27
C ILE A 104 0.27 15.43 10.02
N SER A 105 0.25 16.10 8.88
CA SER A 105 -0.81 17.07 8.53
C SER A 105 -2.20 16.45 8.42
N LYS A 106 -2.29 15.14 8.06
CA LYS A 106 -3.52 14.40 7.76
C LYS A 106 -4.40 15.03 6.66
N ALA A 107 -3.98 16.14 6.07
CA ALA A 107 -4.75 16.90 5.06
C ALA A 107 -4.75 16.26 3.66
N GLY A 108 -4.03 15.14 3.47
CA GLY A 108 -4.00 14.39 2.20
C GLY A 108 -5.09 13.34 2.09
N ASN A 109 -5.00 12.53 1.02
CA ASN A 109 -5.93 11.42 0.78
C ASN A 109 -5.84 10.36 1.90
N PRO A 110 -6.93 10.12 2.67
CA PRO A 110 -6.91 9.17 3.78
C PRO A 110 -6.75 7.71 3.33
N ARG A 111 -7.32 7.33 2.16
CA ARG A 111 -7.17 5.98 1.59
C ARG A 111 -5.73 5.73 1.19
N ALA A 112 -5.12 6.67 0.48
CA ALA A 112 -3.71 6.59 0.11
C ALA A 112 -2.80 6.47 1.34
N ARG A 113 -3.08 7.23 2.40
CA ARG A 113 -2.33 7.14 3.67
C ARG A 113 -2.45 5.77 4.32
N GLN A 114 -3.65 5.19 4.37
CA GLN A 114 -3.88 3.85 4.90
C GLN A 114 -3.05 2.82 4.12
N ILE A 115 -3.16 2.80 2.80
CA ILE A 115 -2.40 1.91 1.91
C ILE A 115 -0.89 2.06 2.15
N ALA A 116 -0.41 3.30 2.27
CA ALA A 116 1.02 3.56 2.50
C ALA A 116 1.52 2.94 3.82
N VAL A 117 0.73 3.03 4.89
CA VAL A 117 1.08 2.45 6.19
C VAL A 117 1.02 0.91 6.15
N GLU A 118 0.00 0.33 5.53
CA GLU A 118 -0.12 -1.12 5.35
C GLU A 118 1.06 -1.67 4.54
N LEU A 119 1.40 -1.03 3.42
CA LEU A 119 2.55 -1.42 2.61
C LEU A 119 3.88 -1.25 3.35
N ALA A 120 4.01 -0.27 4.23
CA ALA A 120 5.20 -0.12 5.06
C ALA A 120 5.36 -1.29 6.04
N TRP A 121 4.28 -1.81 6.64
CA TRP A 121 4.31 -3.01 7.47
C TRP A 121 4.66 -4.27 6.66
N LEU A 122 4.06 -4.43 5.50
CA LEU A 122 4.37 -5.54 4.59
C LEU A 122 5.82 -5.47 4.09
N TRP A 123 6.32 -4.27 3.82
CA TRP A 123 7.71 -4.04 3.44
C TRP A 123 8.68 -4.50 4.53
N LEU A 124 8.45 -4.12 5.79
CA LEU A 124 9.26 -4.58 6.91
C LEU A 124 9.31 -6.11 7.03
N ARG A 125 8.19 -6.76 6.76
CA ARG A 125 8.07 -8.22 6.84
C ARG A 125 8.80 -8.93 5.69
N HIS A 126 8.69 -8.41 4.47
CA HIS A 126 9.13 -9.09 3.25
C HIS A 126 10.45 -8.57 2.69
N GLN A 127 10.92 -7.42 3.17
CA GLN A 127 12.14 -6.73 2.76
C GLN A 127 13.02 -6.39 4.00
N PRO A 128 13.38 -7.38 4.84
CA PRO A 128 14.07 -7.12 6.10
C PRO A 128 15.42 -6.44 5.90
N ASP A 129 16.12 -6.74 4.80
CA ASP A 129 17.48 -6.28 4.52
C ASP A 129 17.53 -4.98 3.71
N SER A 130 16.39 -4.41 3.34
CA SER A 130 16.34 -3.11 2.68
C SER A 130 16.83 -2.00 3.60
N GLU A 131 17.40 -0.95 3.00
CA GLU A 131 17.85 0.24 3.74
C GLU A 131 16.72 0.86 4.59
N LEU A 132 15.50 0.91 4.05
CA LEU A 132 14.32 1.40 4.76
C LEU A 132 14.00 0.56 6.00
N SER A 133 14.11 -0.76 5.90
CA SER A 133 13.85 -1.66 7.04
C SER A 133 14.95 -1.57 8.09
N ARG A 134 16.21 -1.43 7.67
CA ARG A 134 17.33 -1.17 8.59
C ARG A 134 17.18 0.17 9.30
N TRP A 135 16.85 1.24 8.55
CA TRP A 135 16.56 2.55 9.12
C TRP A 135 15.43 2.50 10.16
N PHE A 136 14.34 1.76 9.87
CA PHE A 136 13.24 1.61 10.82
C PHE A 136 13.69 0.93 12.12
N ARG A 137 14.42 -0.18 12.01
CA ARG A 137 14.94 -0.90 13.19
C ARG A 137 15.88 -0.04 14.04
N GLN A 138 16.79 0.67 13.40
CA GLN A 138 17.69 1.62 14.10
C GLN A 138 16.92 2.73 14.82
N ARG A 139 15.86 3.24 14.18
CA ARG A 139 15.04 4.32 14.74
C ARG A 139 14.19 3.88 15.91
N VAL A 140 13.68 2.67 15.88
CA VAL A 140 12.78 2.11 16.91
C VAL A 140 13.59 1.48 18.04
N GLY A 141 14.69 0.77 17.74
CA GLY A 141 15.42 -0.04 18.72
C GLY A 141 14.46 -0.98 19.43
N ASP A 142 14.54 -1.04 20.75
CA ASP A 142 13.66 -1.86 21.62
C ASP A 142 12.35 -1.14 22.02
N GLN A 143 12.13 0.08 21.53
CA GLN A 143 10.97 0.89 21.91
C GLN A 143 9.69 0.34 21.25
N LYS A 144 8.62 0.36 22.04
CA LYS A 144 7.28 -0.13 21.65
C LYS A 144 6.26 1.02 21.61
N GLY A 145 5.03 0.71 21.25
CA GLY A 145 3.90 1.63 21.35
C GLY A 145 4.04 2.85 20.43
N ARG A 146 3.97 4.04 20.99
CA ARG A 146 3.89 5.31 20.27
C ARG A 146 5.09 5.58 19.35
N VAL A 147 6.30 5.27 19.80
CA VAL A 147 7.51 5.49 19.00
C VAL A 147 7.51 4.65 17.74
N ARG A 148 7.15 3.37 17.87
CA ARG A 148 6.99 2.47 16.73
C ARG A 148 5.91 2.96 15.76
N GLY A 149 4.78 3.47 16.28
CA GLY A 149 3.72 4.07 15.46
C GLY A 149 4.17 5.31 14.69
N ILE A 150 4.96 6.19 15.30
CA ILE A 150 5.53 7.37 14.62
C ILE A 150 6.55 6.93 13.55
N ALA A 151 7.41 5.98 13.88
CA ALA A 151 8.45 5.49 12.97
C ALA A 151 7.86 4.81 11.73
N ILE A 152 6.76 4.02 11.85
CA ILE A 152 6.14 3.39 10.69
C ILE A 152 5.49 4.40 9.74
N VAL A 153 4.91 5.46 10.27
CA VAL A 153 4.35 6.55 9.45
C VAL A 153 5.47 7.29 8.70
N ALA A 154 6.60 7.55 9.35
CA ALA A 154 7.77 8.15 8.71
C ALA A 154 8.37 7.21 7.65
N MET A 155 8.41 5.90 7.91
CA MET A 155 8.82 4.88 6.95
C MET A 155 7.87 4.81 5.76
N ALA A 156 6.56 4.85 5.99
CA ALA A 156 5.56 4.89 4.93
C ALA A 156 5.82 6.05 3.97
N ARG A 157 6.07 7.25 4.49
CA ARG A 157 6.44 8.41 3.65
C ARG A 157 7.70 8.15 2.82
N LYS A 158 8.76 7.61 3.45
CA LYS A 158 10.01 7.29 2.74
C LYS A 158 9.78 6.24 1.65
N LEU A 159 9.01 5.19 1.95
CA LEU A 159 8.66 4.13 1.01
C LEU A 159 7.89 4.69 -0.19
N MET A 160 6.87 5.51 0.03
CA MET A 160 6.10 6.10 -1.07
C MET A 160 6.96 6.98 -1.98
N VAL A 161 7.87 7.74 -1.43
CA VAL A 161 8.84 8.52 -2.22
C VAL A 161 9.80 7.61 -3.00
N ALA A 162 10.24 6.51 -2.41
CA ALA A 162 11.12 5.54 -3.07
C ALA A 162 10.40 4.82 -4.22
N LEU A 163 9.15 4.38 -4.02
CA LEU A 163 8.33 3.76 -5.07
C LEU A 163 7.98 4.75 -6.19
N TRP A 164 7.68 6.01 -5.85
CA TRP A 164 7.50 7.05 -6.85
C TRP A 164 8.77 7.23 -7.71
N ARG A 165 9.94 7.33 -7.09
CA ARG A 165 11.22 7.40 -7.81
C ARG A 165 11.43 6.19 -8.71
N PHE A 166 11.17 5.00 -8.21
CA PHE A 166 11.28 3.78 -9.01
C PHE A 166 10.38 3.84 -10.26
N LEU A 167 9.13 4.27 -10.12
CA LEU A 167 8.20 4.40 -11.25
C LEU A 167 8.59 5.47 -12.27
N THR A 168 9.31 6.51 -11.82
CA THR A 168 9.73 7.64 -12.68
C THR A 168 11.11 7.46 -13.29
N THR A 169 12.05 6.89 -12.54
CA THR A 169 13.47 6.80 -12.94
C THR A 169 13.99 5.38 -13.10
N GLY A 170 13.22 4.36 -12.72
CA GLY A 170 13.65 2.97 -12.67
C GLY A 170 14.59 2.61 -11.51
N LEU A 171 14.93 3.56 -10.63
CA LEU A 171 15.85 3.32 -9.51
C LEU A 171 15.22 2.45 -8.44
N VAL A 172 15.70 1.22 -8.32
CA VAL A 172 15.27 0.27 -7.27
C VAL A 172 15.73 0.79 -5.90
N PRO A 173 14.86 0.82 -4.88
CA PRO A 173 15.25 1.17 -3.52
C PRO A 173 16.39 0.28 -3.01
N THR A 174 17.40 0.88 -2.38
CA THR A 174 18.61 0.17 -1.93
C THR A 174 18.29 -1.04 -1.04
N GLY A 175 18.82 -2.20 -1.42
CA GLY A 175 18.61 -3.46 -0.71
C GLY A 175 17.21 -4.04 -0.84
N ALA A 176 16.37 -3.51 -1.74
CA ALA A 176 15.08 -4.09 -2.04
C ALA A 176 15.24 -5.31 -2.99
N VAL A 177 14.47 -6.35 -2.71
CA VAL A 177 14.46 -7.59 -3.48
C VAL A 177 13.24 -7.61 -4.40
N LEU A 178 13.49 -7.77 -5.68
CA LEU A 178 12.46 -8.02 -6.68
C LEU A 178 12.16 -9.52 -6.76
N ARG A 179 10.95 -9.86 -7.15
CA ARG A 179 10.62 -11.25 -7.52
C ARG A 179 11.32 -11.58 -8.82
N PRO A 180 11.82 -12.82 -9.00
CA PRO A 180 12.29 -13.24 -10.31
C PRO A 180 11.13 -13.10 -11.30
N SER A 181 11.41 -12.50 -12.45
CA SER A 181 10.47 -12.47 -13.58
C SER A 181 10.20 -13.90 -14.01
N LEU A 182 8.94 -14.34 -13.90
CA LEU A 182 8.45 -15.58 -14.50
C LEU A 182 8.25 -15.40 -15.99
#